data_c5652589cb718f2cca91c609e09f685d
#
_entry.id   c5652589cb718f2cca91c609e09f685d
#
_cell.length_a   1.000
_cell.length_b   1.000
_cell.length_c   1.000
_cell.angle_alpha   90.00
_cell.angle_beta   90.00
_cell.angle_gamma   90.00
#
_symmetry.space_group_name_H-M   'P 1'
#
loop_
_entity.id
_entity.type
_entity.pdbx_description
1 polymer ?
#
loop_
_entity_poly.entity_id
_entity_poly.type
_entity_poly.pdbx_seq_one_letter_code
_entity_poly.pdbx_strand_id
1 'polypeptide(L)'
;FVVDVKSTGLFAKDEILINNKCKTIYWKTGHSHIKRKVNIEKALAGFEKSGHFFFNQPLGYGYDDGINSAIQVCHLLVNRNKKMSDIMKELPTTFQSPTMAPFCEDDQK
;
A
#
# COMPACT_ATOMS: atom_id res chain seq x y z
N PHE A 1 -8.21 0.84 -1.61
CA PHE A 1 -6.80 1.23 -1.49
C PHE A 1 -6.24 1.74 -2.81
N VAL A 2 -5.21 2.57 -2.73
CA VAL A 2 -4.36 2.94 -3.87
C VAL A 2 -2.95 2.42 -3.58
N VAL A 3 -2.39 1.63 -4.49
CA VAL A 3 -1.04 1.07 -4.32
C VAL A 3 -0.20 1.37 -5.57
N ASP A 4 1.10 1.51 -5.41
CA ASP A 4 1.96 1.70 -6.57
C ASP A 4 2.10 0.40 -7.38
N VAL A 5 2.40 0.52 -8.67
CA VAL A 5 2.53 -0.63 -9.58
C VAL A 5 3.67 -1.59 -9.22
N LYS A 6 4.57 -1.18 -8.32
CA LYS A 6 5.65 -2.03 -7.80
C LYS A 6 5.23 -2.84 -6.57
N SER A 7 4.07 -2.55 -6.00
CA SER A 7 3.52 -3.25 -4.84
C SER A 7 3.08 -4.66 -5.19
N THR A 8 2.98 -5.50 -4.17
CA THR A 8 2.58 -6.90 -4.33
C THR A 8 1.18 -7.06 -4.93
N GLY A 9 1.00 -8.09 -5.76
CA GLY A 9 -0.30 -8.48 -6.29
C GLY A 9 -1.29 -9.00 -5.25
N LEU A 10 -0.87 -9.22 -4.00
CA LEU A 10 -1.74 -9.65 -2.91
C LEU A 10 -2.89 -8.67 -2.66
N PHE A 11 -2.67 -7.37 -2.82
CA PHE A 11 -3.73 -6.38 -2.66
C PHE A 11 -4.97 -6.61 -3.53
N ALA A 12 -4.82 -7.29 -4.67
CA ALA A 12 -5.92 -7.62 -5.57
C ALA A 12 -6.41 -9.07 -5.44
N LYS A 13 -5.70 -9.92 -4.70
CA LYS A 13 -5.95 -11.37 -4.63
C LYS A 13 -6.25 -11.88 -3.22
N ASP A 14 -6.02 -11.07 -2.20
CA ASP A 14 -6.27 -11.46 -0.82
C ASP A 14 -7.78 -11.65 -0.57
N GLU A 15 -8.14 -12.82 -0.08
CA GLU A 15 -9.54 -13.21 0.14
C GLU A 15 -10.25 -12.33 1.16
N ILE A 16 -9.53 -11.84 2.18
CA ILE A 16 -10.10 -10.94 3.18
C ILE A 16 -10.48 -9.62 2.54
N LEU A 17 -9.61 -9.08 1.69
CA LEU A 17 -9.89 -7.83 0.97
C LEU A 17 -11.05 -8.01 0.00
N ILE A 18 -11.08 -9.10 -0.74
CA ILE A 18 -12.16 -9.43 -1.71
C ILE A 18 -13.50 -9.59 -0.99
N ASN A 19 -13.55 -10.40 0.06
CA ASN A 19 -14.77 -10.66 0.82
C ASN A 19 -15.33 -9.40 1.49
N ASN A 20 -14.47 -8.47 1.88
CA ASN A 20 -14.86 -7.16 2.38
C ASN A 20 -15.11 -6.13 1.27
N LYS A 21 -15.16 -6.55 0.01
CA LYS A 21 -15.41 -5.69 -1.16
C LYS A 21 -14.43 -4.52 -1.27
N CYS A 22 -13.21 -4.71 -0.80
CA CYS A 22 -12.15 -3.71 -0.90
C CYS A 22 -11.71 -3.55 -2.35
N LYS A 23 -11.82 -2.33 -2.87
CA LYS A 23 -11.29 -1.98 -4.19
C LYS A 23 -9.82 -1.59 -4.06
N THR A 24 -8.95 -2.23 -4.84
CA THR A 24 -7.55 -1.84 -4.98
C THR A 24 -7.29 -1.24 -6.35
N ILE A 25 -6.64 -0.09 -6.37
CA ILE A 25 -6.24 0.63 -7.59
C ILE A 25 -4.70 0.63 -7.64
N TYR A 26 -4.13 -0.01 -8.64
CA TYR A 26 -2.71 0.11 -8.94
C TYR A 26 -2.45 1.40 -9.71
N TRP A 27 -1.50 2.20 -9.23
CA TRP A 27 -1.22 3.51 -9.79
C TRP A 27 0.28 3.73 -9.98
N LYS A 28 0.65 4.74 -10.74
CA LYS A 28 2.05 5.07 -10.97
C LYS A 28 2.76 5.45 -9.68
N THR A 29 4.01 4.99 -9.54
CA THR A 29 4.88 5.25 -8.38
C THR A 29 5.17 6.75 -8.22
N GLY A 30 5.31 7.17 -6.98
CA GLY A 30 5.67 8.52 -6.60
C GLY A 30 4.66 9.11 -5.62
N HIS A 31 5.19 9.59 -4.48
CA HIS A 31 4.37 10.03 -3.34
C HIS A 31 3.30 11.06 -3.72
N SER A 32 3.61 12.02 -4.58
CA SER A 32 2.65 13.02 -5.05
C SER A 32 1.55 12.41 -5.91
N HIS A 33 1.85 11.37 -6.70
CA HIS A 33 0.87 10.66 -7.51
C HIS A 33 -0.07 9.82 -6.65
N ILE A 34 0.49 9.05 -5.70
CA ILE A 34 -0.29 8.22 -4.78
C ILE A 34 -1.17 9.10 -3.89
N LYS A 35 -0.60 10.12 -3.24
CA LYS A 35 -1.33 11.08 -2.42
C LYS A 35 -2.53 11.69 -3.17
N ARG A 36 -2.28 12.19 -4.38
CA ARG A 36 -3.34 12.79 -5.21
C ARG A 36 -4.43 11.77 -5.54
N LYS A 37 -4.05 10.55 -5.91
CA LYS A 37 -4.99 9.49 -6.26
C LYS A 37 -5.81 9.04 -5.05
N VAL A 38 -5.21 8.88 -3.88
CA VAL A 38 -5.90 8.58 -2.61
C VAL A 38 -7.00 9.62 -2.34
N ASN A 39 -6.70 10.90 -2.51
CA ASN A 39 -7.66 11.97 -2.25
C ASN A 39 -8.79 12.00 -3.30
N ILE A 40 -8.48 11.83 -4.59
CA ILE A 40 -9.48 11.81 -5.67
C ILE A 40 -10.46 10.63 -5.49
N GLU A 41 -9.94 9.44 -5.19
CA GLU A 41 -10.75 8.23 -5.03
C GLU A 41 -11.40 8.14 -3.64
N LYS A 42 -11.09 9.07 -2.74
CA LYS A 42 -11.47 8.99 -1.31
C LYS A 42 -11.10 7.64 -0.70
N ALA A 43 -9.95 7.10 -1.14
CA ALA A 43 -9.47 5.81 -0.68
C ALA A 43 -9.08 5.89 0.80
N LEU A 44 -9.32 4.83 1.55
CA LEU A 44 -8.97 4.74 2.97
C LEU A 44 -7.46 4.89 3.20
N ALA A 45 -6.66 4.32 2.30
CA ALA A 45 -5.21 4.43 2.38
C ALA A 45 -4.55 4.23 1.01
N GLY A 46 -3.31 4.74 0.91
CA GLY A 46 -2.39 4.47 -0.18
C GLY A 46 -1.07 3.91 0.35
N PHE A 47 -0.41 3.09 -0.46
CA PHE A 47 0.83 2.43 -0.10
C PHE A 47 1.81 2.43 -1.27
N GLU A 48 3.07 2.71 -0.97
CA GLU A 48 4.18 2.48 -1.91
C GLU A 48 5.08 1.36 -1.40
N LYS A 49 5.59 0.56 -2.30
CA LYS A 49 6.57 -0.48 -1.98
C LYS A 49 7.79 0.05 -1.24
N SER A 50 8.13 1.31 -1.45
CA SER A 50 9.23 2.01 -0.76
C SER A 50 8.97 2.29 0.72
N GLY A 51 7.77 1.99 1.23
CA GLY A 51 7.42 2.19 2.64
C GLY A 51 6.76 3.52 2.95
N HIS A 52 6.26 4.24 1.94
CA HIS A 52 5.43 5.42 2.16
C HIS A 52 3.96 5.02 2.31
N PHE A 53 3.31 5.51 3.35
CA PHE A 53 1.93 5.19 3.68
C PHE A 53 1.10 6.46 3.83
N PHE A 54 -0.07 6.47 3.20
CA PHE A 54 -0.97 7.60 3.10
C PHE A 54 -2.32 7.20 3.68
N PHE A 55 -2.48 7.29 4.99
CA PHE A 55 -3.77 7.04 5.62
C PHE A 55 -4.69 8.24 5.48
N ASN A 56 -5.89 8.03 4.92
CA ASN A 56 -6.90 9.07 4.76
C ASN A 56 -7.95 8.96 5.88
N GLN A 57 -8.92 9.88 5.88
CA GLN A 57 -9.99 9.88 6.88
C GLN A 57 -10.72 8.52 6.93
N PRO A 58 -11.02 7.98 8.10
CA PRO A 58 -10.81 8.56 9.45
C PRO A 58 -9.43 8.25 10.05
N LEU A 59 -8.54 7.54 9.37
CA LEU A 59 -7.26 7.07 9.90
C LEU A 59 -6.13 8.11 9.81
N GLY A 60 -6.29 9.13 9.00
CA GLY A 60 -5.27 10.16 8.78
C GLY A 60 -5.77 11.25 7.84
N TYR A 61 -4.85 12.01 7.27
CA TYR A 61 -5.15 13.20 6.46
C TYR A 61 -4.81 13.03 4.96
N GLY A 62 -4.46 11.82 4.53
CA GLY A 62 -4.19 11.50 3.12
C GLY A 62 -2.83 11.96 2.62
N TYR A 63 -1.88 12.25 3.51
CA TYR A 63 -0.48 12.52 3.15
C TYR A 63 0.46 11.47 3.76
N ASP A 64 1.71 11.47 3.31
CA ASP A 64 2.75 10.58 3.82
C ASP A 64 3.09 10.96 5.27
N ASP A 65 2.81 10.06 6.21
CA ASP A 65 2.94 10.30 7.63
C ASP A 65 3.55 9.07 8.33
N GLY A 66 4.87 9.12 8.54
CA GLY A 66 5.60 8.03 9.18
C GLY A 66 5.22 7.83 10.65
N ILE A 67 4.84 8.89 11.36
CA ILE A 67 4.42 8.80 12.77
C ILE A 67 3.06 8.09 12.86
N ASN A 68 2.10 8.51 12.06
CA ASN A 68 0.80 7.84 11.98
C ASN A 68 0.97 6.37 11.53
N SER A 69 1.83 6.12 10.56
CA SER A 69 2.13 4.76 10.09
C SER A 69 2.66 3.87 11.22
N ALA A 70 3.57 4.37 12.04
CA ALA A 70 4.07 3.66 13.20
C ALA A 70 2.95 3.37 14.21
N ILE A 71 2.06 4.33 14.47
CA ILE A 71 0.90 4.15 15.35
C ILE A 71 -0.03 3.05 14.81
N GLN A 72 -0.32 3.04 13.50
CA GLN A 72 -1.16 1.99 12.89
C GLN A 72 -0.52 0.61 13.01
N VAL A 73 0.80 0.49 12.87
CA VAL A 73 1.52 -0.77 13.10
C VAL A 73 1.42 -1.20 14.58
N CYS A 74 1.59 -0.28 15.51
CA CYS A 74 1.41 -0.59 16.95
C CYS A 74 -0.01 -1.08 17.24
N HIS A 75 -1.03 -0.42 16.71
CA HIS A 75 -2.44 -0.86 16.82
C HIS A 75 -2.63 -2.27 16.26
N LEU A 76 -2.06 -2.56 15.09
CA LEU A 76 -2.12 -3.91 14.50
C LEU A 76 -1.54 -4.95 15.45
N LEU A 77 -0.35 -4.72 15.99
CA LEU A 77 0.33 -5.67 16.89
C LEU A 77 -0.46 -5.91 18.18
N VAL A 78 -0.98 -4.84 18.78
CA VAL A 78 -1.80 -4.94 20.00
C VAL A 78 -3.10 -5.70 19.73
N ASN A 79 -3.82 -5.34 18.67
CA ASN A 79 -5.10 -5.96 18.34
C ASN A 79 -4.96 -7.44 17.95
N ARG A 80 -3.87 -7.79 17.30
CA ARG A 80 -3.58 -9.19 16.92
C ARG A 80 -2.94 -9.99 18.06
N ASN A 81 -2.44 -9.33 19.10
CA ASN A 81 -1.66 -9.93 20.18
C ASN A 81 -0.55 -10.87 19.66
N LYS A 82 0.14 -10.45 18.62
CA LYS A 82 1.19 -11.20 17.91
C LYS A 82 2.42 -10.34 17.66
N LYS A 83 3.58 -10.98 17.52
CA LYS A 83 4.78 -10.33 17.04
C LYS A 83 4.69 -10.10 15.54
N MET A 84 5.33 -9.06 15.03
CA MET A 84 5.40 -8.78 13.59
C MET A 84 5.91 -9.99 12.78
N SER A 85 6.93 -10.69 13.31
CA SER A 85 7.48 -11.89 12.68
C SER A 85 6.46 -13.01 12.48
N ASP A 86 5.49 -13.12 13.38
CA ASP A 86 4.46 -14.15 13.30
C ASP A 86 3.35 -13.74 12.32
N ILE A 87 3.00 -12.45 12.30
CA ILE A 87 2.09 -11.90 11.28
C ILE A 87 2.69 -12.07 9.88
N MET A 88 3.99 -11.82 9.70
CA MET A 88 4.67 -11.99 8.42
C MET A 88 4.65 -13.44 7.92
N LYS A 89 4.69 -14.43 8.81
CA LYS A 89 4.58 -15.86 8.44
C LYS A 89 3.19 -16.27 7.96
N GLU A 90 2.16 -15.50 8.31
CA GLU A 90 0.78 -15.75 7.87
C GLU A 90 0.55 -15.30 6.42
N LEU A 91 1.41 -14.42 5.90
CA LEU A 91 1.29 -13.93 4.54
C LEU A 91 1.74 -14.99 3.52
N PRO A 92 1.07 -15.09 2.38
CA PRO A 92 1.51 -15.97 1.30
C PRO A 92 2.90 -15.62 0.81
N THR A 93 3.69 -16.62 0.45
CA THR A 93 4.99 -16.40 -0.20
C THR A 93 4.77 -15.72 -1.55
N THR A 94 5.47 -14.62 -1.77
CA THR A 94 5.46 -13.91 -3.04
C THR A 94 6.86 -13.88 -3.66
N PHE A 95 6.91 -13.96 -4.98
CA PHE A 95 8.14 -13.83 -5.74
C PHE A 95 8.17 -12.47 -6.44
N GLN A 96 9.33 -11.87 -6.48
CA GLN A 96 9.51 -10.56 -7.06
C GLN A 96 10.75 -10.51 -7.93
N SER A 97 10.62 -9.93 -9.12
CA SER A 97 11.77 -9.59 -9.96
C SER A 97 12.52 -8.38 -9.38
N PRO A 98 13.79 -8.21 -9.71
CA PRO A 98 14.48 -6.94 -9.50
C PRO A 98 13.73 -5.79 -10.20
N THR A 99 13.87 -4.59 -9.66
CA THR A 99 13.38 -3.40 -10.36
C THR A 99 14.20 -3.22 -11.63
N MET A 100 13.51 -3.20 -12.77
CA MET A 100 14.10 -2.94 -14.07
C MET A 100 13.63 -1.57 -14.57
N ALA A 101 14.57 -0.80 -15.13
CA ALA A 101 14.30 0.49 -15.74
C ALA A 101 14.80 0.46 -17.20
N PRO A 102 14.06 -0.18 -18.12
CA PRO A 102 14.44 -0.18 -19.53
C PRO A 102 14.40 1.27 -20.05
N PHE A 103 15.31 1.55 -20.98
CA PHE A 103 15.29 2.84 -21.65
C PHE A 103 13.97 3.00 -22.42
N CYS A 104 13.39 4.17 -22.32
CA CYS A 104 12.19 4.56 -23.05
C CYS A 104 12.27 6.05 -23.36
N GLU A 105 12.07 6.42 -24.60
CA GLU A 105 12.03 7.83 -25.01
C GLU A 105 10.87 8.58 -24.32
N ASP A 106 11.05 9.87 -24.05
CA ASP A 106 10.07 10.63 -23.26
C ASP A 106 8.70 10.75 -23.94
N ASP A 107 8.67 10.73 -25.28
CA ASP A 107 7.45 10.75 -26.09
C ASP A 107 6.69 9.41 -26.12
N GLN A 108 7.31 8.35 -25.63
CA GLN A 108 6.75 6.98 -25.57
C GLN A 108 6.33 6.56 -24.16
N LYS A 109 6.45 7.43 -23.17
CA LYS A 109 6.14 7.15 -21.76
C LYS A 109 4.65 7.28 -21.43
#